data_55d589a58fa5ad0f57f502257f9b77e5
#
_entry.id   55d589a58fa5ad0f57f502257f9b77e5
#
_cell.length_a   1.000
_cell.length_b   1.000
_cell.length_c   1.000
_cell.angle_alpha   90.00
_cell.angle_beta   90.00
_cell.angle_gamma   90.00
#
_symmetry.space_group_name_H-M   'P 1'
#
loop_
_entity.id
_entity.type
_entity.pdbx_description
1 polymer ?
#
loop_
_entity_poly.entity_id
_entity_poly.type
_entity_poly.pdbx_seq_one_letter_code
_entity_poly.pdbx_strand_id
1 'polypeptide(L)'
;MESSSAGVSAARKNGLTERNTVPARRSKVKSFDLADRWFNRLGRFAGAMHEGFWLGWLNADELNAVTAEHFDQSKYYASPGHNLSGFFGWEKSVLERFFQRGSRILVAGAGGGREVLALRKAGFDAEGFECSVPLVRASEQIFERLGESKYVTLCEPDRVPQGPRIYDGLVVGWTVYTHIPTKARRVAFLQGLSERALPGSPLLVSYFARQSGVSDDVLVHRTARFWRFLLRGRQEPLEVGDRISYARFVRSFTSDEVEAELRDAGFRSAHHGADGELGYTVGIGE
;
A
#
# COMPACT_ATOMS: atom_id res chain seq x y z
N MET A 1 27.33 -78.00 -2.25
CA MET A 1 28.54 -78.02 -3.06
C MET A 1 29.06 -76.56 -2.96
N GLU A 2 29.89 -76.28 -1.98
CA GLU A 2 31.38 -76.26 -2.07
C GLU A 2 31.83 -75.25 -3.06
N SER A 3 32.66 -74.28 -2.83
CA SER A 3 33.75 -74.12 -1.85
C SER A 3 34.21 -72.64 -1.95
N SER A 4 34.44 -71.98 -0.86
CA SER A 4 35.75 -71.77 -0.23
C SER A 4 36.77 -71.05 -1.15
N SER A 5 37.19 -69.85 -0.77
CA SER A 5 38.51 -69.61 -0.24
C SER A 5 38.81 -68.10 0.00
N ALA A 6 39.26 -67.90 1.14
CA ALA A 6 40.03 -66.85 1.79
C ALA A 6 41.08 -66.12 0.94
N GLY A 7 41.33 -64.85 1.32
CA GLY A 7 42.48 -64.06 0.83
C GLY A 7 42.55 -62.68 1.46
N VAL A 8 43.04 -62.58 2.65
CA VAL A 8 44.08 -61.71 3.23
C VAL A 8 44.10 -60.23 2.87
N SER A 9 43.81 -59.43 3.88
CA SER A 9 44.52 -58.24 4.43
C SER A 9 45.29 -57.33 3.48
N ALA A 10 44.86 -56.04 3.44
CA ALA A 10 45.82 -54.93 3.53
C ALA A 10 45.08 -53.68 4.03
N ALA A 11 45.35 -53.35 5.29
CA ALA A 11 44.99 -52.05 5.86
C ALA A 11 45.67 -50.91 5.08
N ARG A 12 44.91 -50.06 4.46
CA ARG A 12 45.39 -48.73 4.02
C ARG A 12 44.70 -47.70 4.88
N LYS A 13 45.41 -47.21 5.87
CA LYS A 13 45.20 -45.92 6.55
C LYS A 13 45.28 -44.83 5.52
N ASN A 14 44.15 -44.35 5.07
CA ASN A 14 44.11 -43.07 4.37
C ASN A 14 43.81 -42.00 5.39
N GLY A 15 44.82 -41.21 5.68
CA GLY A 15 44.76 -40.04 6.54
C GLY A 15 43.68 -39.07 6.03
N LEU A 16 42.76 -38.78 6.92
CA LEU A 16 41.92 -37.60 6.84
C LEU A 16 42.86 -36.40 6.83
N THR A 17 43.10 -35.84 5.63
CA THR A 17 43.68 -34.50 5.52
C THR A 17 42.75 -33.55 6.23
N GLU A 18 43.10 -33.15 7.44
CA GLU A 18 42.56 -31.95 8.09
C GLU A 18 42.58 -30.81 7.08
N ARG A 19 41.39 -30.35 6.69
CA ARG A 19 41.27 -29.08 5.95
C ARG A 19 41.78 -27.97 6.91
N ASN A 20 43.04 -27.64 6.80
CA ASN A 20 43.59 -26.41 7.32
C ASN A 20 42.83 -25.22 6.71
N THR A 21 41.71 -24.86 7.30
CA THR A 21 40.99 -23.63 6.97
C THR A 21 41.80 -22.46 7.49
N VAL A 22 42.47 -21.79 6.59
CA VAL A 22 43.36 -20.65 6.78
C VAL A 22 42.71 -19.60 7.71
N PRO A 23 43.26 -19.33 8.91
CA PRO A 23 42.67 -18.38 9.90
C PRO A 23 42.45 -16.96 9.33
N ALA A 24 43.28 -16.52 8.40
CA ALA A 24 43.19 -15.21 7.76
C ALA A 24 41.91 -15.03 6.90
N ARG A 25 41.37 -16.09 6.30
CA ARG A 25 40.16 -16.03 5.50
C ARG A 25 38.91 -15.84 6.37
N ARG A 26 38.88 -16.41 7.56
CA ARG A 26 37.80 -16.20 8.56
C ARG A 26 37.83 -14.79 9.15
N SER A 27 38.99 -14.16 9.30
CA SER A 27 39.13 -12.80 9.79
C SER A 27 38.55 -11.78 8.80
N LYS A 28 38.88 -11.87 7.52
CA LYS A 28 38.35 -10.97 6.46
C LYS A 28 36.83 -11.05 6.32
N VAL A 29 36.25 -12.26 6.38
CA VAL A 29 34.79 -12.45 6.33
C VAL A 29 34.10 -11.80 7.52
N LYS A 30 34.63 -11.98 8.73
CA LYS A 30 34.09 -11.30 9.94
C LYS A 30 34.19 -9.79 9.86
N SER A 31 35.29 -9.26 9.33
CA SER A 31 35.48 -7.81 9.15
C SER A 31 34.50 -7.27 8.08
N PHE A 32 34.27 -8.01 7.01
CA PHE A 32 33.27 -7.68 5.99
C PHE A 32 31.87 -7.65 6.60
N ASP A 33 31.45 -8.71 7.30
CA ASP A 33 30.13 -8.79 7.94
C ASP A 33 29.91 -7.65 8.93
N LEU A 34 30.94 -7.28 9.70
CA LEU A 34 30.87 -6.16 10.63
C LEU A 34 30.72 -4.83 9.90
N ALA A 35 31.54 -4.59 8.89
CA ALA A 35 31.50 -3.37 8.09
C ALA A 35 30.15 -3.24 7.37
N ASP A 36 29.65 -4.32 6.74
CA ASP A 36 28.36 -4.35 6.04
C ASP A 36 27.20 -4.01 6.99
N ARG A 37 27.17 -4.60 8.19
CA ARG A 37 26.17 -4.27 9.22
C ARG A 37 26.24 -2.79 9.65
N TRP A 38 27.44 -2.22 9.76
CA TRP A 38 27.61 -0.81 10.09
C TRP A 38 27.13 0.10 8.97
N PHE A 39 27.50 -0.18 7.72
CA PHE A 39 27.04 0.58 6.55
C PHE A 39 25.53 0.51 6.39
N ASN A 40 24.94 -0.67 6.58
CA ASN A 40 23.48 -0.84 6.50
C ASN A 40 22.75 -0.08 7.64
N ARG A 41 23.31 -0.05 8.86
CA ARG A 41 22.76 0.75 9.96
C ARG A 41 22.86 2.24 9.68
N LEU A 42 24.02 2.70 9.21
CA LEU A 42 24.23 4.10 8.86
C LEU A 42 23.31 4.54 7.74
N GLY A 43 23.16 3.73 6.69
CA GLY A 43 22.25 3.97 5.58
C GLY A 43 20.79 4.09 6.04
N ARG A 44 20.32 3.16 6.87
CA ARG A 44 18.97 3.24 7.46
C ARG A 44 18.77 4.50 8.31
N PHE A 45 19.76 4.84 9.14
CA PHE A 45 19.70 6.05 9.95
C PHE A 45 19.67 7.32 9.08
N ALA A 46 20.52 7.41 8.06
CA ALA A 46 20.54 8.54 7.12
C ALA A 46 19.21 8.66 6.35
N GLY A 47 18.66 7.53 5.89
CA GLY A 47 17.33 7.48 5.27
C GLY A 47 16.24 7.97 6.21
N ALA A 48 16.22 7.50 7.44
CA ALA A 48 15.24 7.92 8.44
C ALA A 48 15.36 9.41 8.81
N MET A 49 16.58 9.96 8.85
CA MET A 49 16.81 11.39 9.05
C MET A 49 16.27 12.22 7.89
N HIS A 50 16.48 11.77 6.66
CA HIS A 50 15.98 12.44 5.45
C HIS A 50 14.44 12.39 5.39
N GLU A 51 13.84 11.20 5.53
CA GLU A 51 12.38 11.07 5.54
C GLU A 51 11.75 11.84 6.70
N GLY A 52 12.33 11.72 7.89
CA GLY A 52 11.87 12.42 9.09
C GLY A 52 11.96 13.94 8.97
N PHE A 53 12.97 14.47 8.27
CA PHE A 53 13.07 15.90 8.00
C PHE A 53 11.83 16.39 7.24
N TRP A 54 11.49 15.76 6.13
CA TRP A 54 10.33 16.16 5.32
C TRP A 54 9.00 15.95 6.05
N LEU A 55 8.82 14.81 6.73
CA LEU A 55 7.63 14.55 7.53
C LEU A 55 7.45 15.51 8.71
N GLY A 56 8.56 15.99 9.28
CA GLY A 56 8.52 16.95 10.38
C GLY A 56 8.30 18.39 9.92
N TRP A 57 8.57 18.70 8.66
CA TRP A 57 8.50 20.04 8.09
C TRP A 57 7.24 20.27 7.26
N LEU A 58 6.91 19.37 6.34
CA LEU A 58 5.74 19.49 5.47
C LEU A 58 4.44 19.28 6.26
N ASN A 59 3.46 20.15 6.06
CA ASN A 59 2.10 19.97 6.55
C ASN A 59 1.29 19.00 5.66
N ALA A 60 0.05 18.70 6.05
CA ALA A 60 -0.76 17.71 5.34
C ALA A 60 -1.12 18.15 3.90
N ASP A 61 -1.33 19.44 3.65
CA ASP A 61 -1.62 19.94 2.30
C ASP A 61 -0.40 19.84 1.40
N GLU A 62 0.79 20.14 1.93
CA GLU A 62 2.05 20.01 1.22
C GLU A 62 2.37 18.53 0.92
N LEU A 63 2.09 17.61 1.85
CA LEU A 63 2.21 16.17 1.61
C LEU A 63 1.24 15.67 0.52
N ASN A 64 0.02 16.19 0.49
CA ASN A 64 -0.92 15.92 -0.61
C ASN A 64 -0.39 16.45 -1.94
N ALA A 65 0.14 17.67 -1.97
CA ALA A 65 0.70 18.27 -3.18
C ALA A 65 1.88 17.44 -3.74
N VAL A 66 2.81 17.01 -2.87
CA VAL A 66 3.92 16.12 -3.25
C VAL A 66 3.40 14.79 -3.79
N THR A 67 2.36 14.24 -3.19
CA THR A 67 1.76 12.98 -3.62
C THR A 67 1.03 13.12 -4.96
N ALA A 68 0.27 14.21 -5.14
CA ALA A 68 -0.40 14.51 -6.40
C ALA A 68 0.60 14.65 -7.55
N GLU A 69 1.69 15.41 -7.35
CA GLU A 69 2.76 15.57 -8.33
C GLU A 69 3.35 14.22 -8.77
N HIS A 70 3.58 13.30 -7.81
CA HIS A 70 4.05 11.95 -8.11
C HIS A 70 3.08 11.18 -9.04
N PHE A 71 1.77 11.23 -8.75
CA PHE A 71 0.77 10.55 -9.56
C PHE A 71 0.53 11.22 -10.90
N ASP A 72 0.59 12.55 -10.96
CA ASP A 72 0.48 13.33 -12.20
C ASP A 72 1.58 12.97 -13.21
N GLN A 73 2.77 12.64 -12.74
CA GLN A 73 3.90 12.22 -13.57
C GLN A 73 3.91 10.72 -13.87
N SER A 74 3.02 9.93 -13.30
CA SER A 74 3.05 8.48 -13.40
C SER A 74 2.55 7.96 -14.77
N LYS A 75 3.49 7.56 -15.61
CA LYS A 75 3.17 6.88 -16.88
C LYS A 75 2.52 5.51 -16.67
N TYR A 76 2.81 4.84 -15.55
CA TYR A 76 2.27 3.52 -15.24
C TYR A 76 0.76 3.57 -15.03
N TYR A 77 0.29 4.44 -14.11
CA TYR A 77 -1.14 4.58 -13.80
C TYR A 77 -1.96 5.22 -14.92
N ALA A 78 -1.33 6.00 -15.82
CA ALA A 78 -1.97 6.51 -17.03
C ALA A 78 -2.00 5.50 -18.18
N SER A 79 -1.27 4.38 -18.10
CA SER A 79 -1.10 3.47 -19.23
C SER A 79 -2.34 2.61 -19.50
N PRO A 80 -2.69 2.34 -20.78
CA PRO A 80 -3.73 1.37 -21.11
C PRO A 80 -3.44 -0.03 -20.59
N GLY A 81 -2.16 -0.45 -20.54
CA GLY A 81 -1.77 -1.76 -20.03
C GLY A 81 -2.20 -1.97 -18.58
N HIS A 82 -2.01 -0.96 -17.70
CA HIS A 82 -2.48 -1.01 -16.34
C HIS A 82 -4.01 -0.94 -16.25
N ASN A 83 -4.61 0.02 -16.93
CA ASN A 83 -6.05 0.29 -16.77
C ASN A 83 -6.97 -0.77 -17.42
N LEU A 84 -6.45 -1.56 -18.34
CA LEU A 84 -7.17 -2.68 -18.96
C LEU A 84 -6.87 -4.04 -18.31
N SER A 85 -6.01 -4.11 -17.31
CA SER A 85 -5.59 -5.38 -16.66
C SER A 85 -6.71 -6.07 -15.86
N GLY A 86 -7.77 -5.34 -15.50
CA GLY A 86 -8.88 -5.89 -14.72
C GLY A 86 -8.59 -5.90 -13.21
N PHE A 87 -9.31 -6.76 -12.50
CA PHE A 87 -9.14 -6.96 -11.04
C PHE A 87 -7.90 -7.77 -10.71
N PHE A 88 -7.27 -7.46 -9.60
CA PHE A 88 -6.39 -8.40 -8.93
C PHE A 88 -7.18 -9.59 -8.37
N GLY A 89 -6.52 -10.74 -8.14
CA GLY A 89 -7.20 -11.96 -7.68
C GLY A 89 -7.96 -11.75 -6.36
N TRP A 90 -7.36 -11.04 -5.42
CA TRP A 90 -7.97 -10.73 -4.13
C TRP A 90 -9.17 -9.77 -4.26
N GLU A 91 -9.09 -8.74 -5.13
CA GLU A 91 -10.21 -7.81 -5.41
C GLU A 91 -11.42 -8.59 -5.92
N LYS A 92 -11.20 -9.45 -6.92
CA LYS A 92 -12.28 -10.28 -7.49
C LYS A 92 -12.97 -11.13 -6.43
N SER A 93 -12.19 -11.81 -5.56
CA SER A 93 -12.72 -12.65 -4.50
C SER A 93 -13.58 -11.86 -3.49
N VAL A 94 -13.15 -10.64 -3.14
CA VAL A 94 -13.89 -9.76 -2.23
C VAL A 94 -15.17 -9.26 -2.88
N LEU A 95 -15.09 -8.81 -4.14
CA LEU A 95 -16.25 -8.30 -4.88
C LEU A 95 -17.32 -9.40 -5.04
N GLU A 96 -16.94 -10.62 -5.43
CA GLU A 96 -17.87 -11.74 -5.56
C GLU A 96 -18.55 -12.13 -4.24
N ARG A 97 -17.88 -11.91 -3.10
CA ARG A 97 -18.39 -12.28 -1.79
C ARG A 97 -19.28 -11.21 -1.14
N PHE A 98 -18.96 -9.95 -1.31
CA PHE A 98 -19.58 -8.86 -0.54
C PHE A 98 -20.44 -7.91 -1.37
N PHE A 99 -20.29 -7.88 -2.70
CA PHE A 99 -20.99 -6.93 -3.57
C PHE A 99 -22.02 -7.65 -4.43
N GLN A 100 -23.25 -7.18 -4.39
CA GLN A 100 -24.33 -7.75 -5.22
C GLN A 100 -24.16 -7.32 -6.68
N ARG A 101 -24.28 -8.23 -7.63
CA ARG A 101 -24.22 -7.92 -9.06
C ARG A 101 -25.33 -6.91 -9.45
N GLY A 102 -25.01 -6.01 -10.36
CA GLY A 102 -25.93 -4.95 -10.78
C GLY A 102 -25.96 -3.75 -9.84
N SER A 103 -25.31 -3.81 -8.68
CA SER A 103 -25.19 -2.69 -7.74
C SER A 103 -24.49 -1.49 -8.35
N ARG A 104 -24.87 -0.31 -7.85
CA ARG A 104 -24.17 0.96 -8.14
C ARG A 104 -22.96 1.09 -7.22
N ILE A 105 -21.79 1.23 -7.81
CA ILE A 105 -20.52 1.28 -7.08
C ILE A 105 -19.84 2.62 -7.32
N LEU A 106 -19.42 3.29 -6.23
CA LEU A 106 -18.53 4.44 -6.29
C LEU A 106 -17.09 4.02 -6.02
N VAL A 107 -16.20 4.39 -6.94
CA VAL A 107 -14.76 4.15 -6.80
C VAL A 107 -14.06 5.46 -6.45
N ALA A 108 -13.45 5.53 -5.28
CA ALA A 108 -12.68 6.69 -4.79
C ALA A 108 -11.20 6.52 -5.13
N GLY A 109 -10.59 7.51 -5.78
CA GLY A 109 -9.22 7.41 -6.29
C GLY A 109 -9.13 6.43 -7.46
N ALA A 110 -9.97 6.64 -8.48
CA ALA A 110 -10.14 5.73 -9.61
C ALA A 110 -8.94 5.68 -10.57
N GLY A 111 -7.96 6.59 -10.41
CA GLY A 111 -6.81 6.68 -11.29
C GLY A 111 -7.20 6.82 -12.76
N GLY A 112 -6.56 6.03 -13.64
CA GLY A 112 -6.91 5.94 -15.06
C GLY A 112 -8.14 5.05 -15.35
N GLY A 113 -8.90 4.64 -14.32
CA GLY A 113 -10.18 3.95 -14.45
C GLY A 113 -10.14 2.42 -14.40
N ARG A 114 -9.07 1.79 -13.91
CA ARG A 114 -8.90 0.34 -13.87
C ARG A 114 -10.06 -0.38 -13.17
N GLU A 115 -10.33 -0.01 -11.92
CA GLU A 115 -11.41 -0.62 -11.12
C GLU A 115 -12.79 -0.32 -11.72
N VAL A 116 -13.03 0.91 -12.19
CA VAL A 116 -14.29 1.30 -12.80
C VAL A 116 -14.59 0.44 -14.03
N LEU A 117 -13.63 0.28 -14.94
CA LEU A 117 -13.77 -0.57 -16.13
C LEU A 117 -13.99 -2.04 -15.77
N ALA A 118 -13.22 -2.54 -14.79
CA ALA A 118 -13.34 -3.93 -14.37
C ALA A 118 -14.72 -4.21 -13.75
N LEU A 119 -15.23 -3.31 -12.90
CA LEU A 119 -16.57 -3.38 -12.32
C LEU A 119 -17.66 -3.35 -13.40
N ARG A 120 -17.59 -2.42 -14.36
CA ARG A 120 -18.57 -2.33 -15.44
C ARG A 120 -18.58 -3.60 -16.31
N LYS A 121 -17.43 -4.13 -16.67
CA LYS A 121 -17.31 -5.42 -17.37
C LYS A 121 -17.88 -6.60 -16.56
N ALA A 122 -17.84 -6.52 -15.24
CA ALA A 122 -18.44 -7.52 -14.36
C ALA A 122 -19.96 -7.33 -14.13
N GLY A 123 -20.57 -6.29 -14.74
CA GLY A 123 -22.01 -6.04 -14.70
C GLY A 123 -22.47 -5.14 -13.56
N PHE A 124 -21.57 -4.38 -12.95
CA PHE A 124 -21.90 -3.32 -11.98
C PHE A 124 -22.15 -1.98 -12.69
N ASP A 125 -22.99 -1.12 -12.12
CA ASP A 125 -23.11 0.28 -12.52
C ASP A 125 -22.06 1.12 -11.75
N ALA A 126 -20.84 1.16 -12.25
CA ALA A 126 -19.70 1.77 -11.56
C ALA A 126 -19.32 3.12 -12.16
N GLU A 127 -19.02 4.07 -11.30
CA GLU A 127 -18.37 5.34 -11.62
C GLU A 127 -17.33 5.67 -10.54
N GLY A 128 -16.48 6.63 -10.79
CA GLY A 128 -15.43 6.99 -9.85
C GLY A 128 -15.06 8.46 -9.87
N PHE A 129 -14.20 8.84 -8.95
CA PHE A 129 -13.56 10.15 -8.92
C PHE A 129 -12.06 10.03 -8.64
N GLU A 130 -11.30 11.02 -9.11
CA GLU A 130 -9.85 11.06 -9.04
C GLU A 130 -9.38 12.51 -8.88
N CYS A 131 -8.27 12.74 -8.16
CA CYS A 131 -7.72 14.08 -7.95
C CYS A 131 -6.65 14.48 -8.99
N SER A 132 -6.05 13.51 -9.67
CA SER A 132 -5.03 13.75 -10.70
C SER A 132 -5.67 14.07 -12.05
N VAL A 133 -5.50 15.30 -12.53
CA VAL A 133 -5.98 15.73 -13.85
C VAL A 133 -5.43 14.85 -14.98
N PRO A 134 -4.11 14.51 -15.03
CA PRO A 134 -3.59 13.61 -16.05
C PRO A 134 -4.22 12.21 -16.04
N LEU A 135 -4.52 11.65 -14.86
CA LEU A 135 -5.16 10.33 -14.76
C LEU A 135 -6.63 10.36 -15.19
N VAL A 136 -7.38 11.41 -14.85
CA VAL A 136 -8.75 11.60 -15.36
C VAL A 136 -8.73 11.69 -16.89
N ARG A 137 -7.83 12.47 -17.49
CA ARG A 137 -7.70 12.54 -18.96
C ARG A 137 -7.32 11.19 -19.58
N ALA A 138 -6.43 10.43 -18.92
CA ALA A 138 -6.08 9.09 -19.37
C ALA A 138 -7.29 8.15 -19.35
N SER A 139 -8.11 8.21 -18.30
CA SER A 139 -9.36 7.44 -18.21
C SER A 139 -10.32 7.80 -19.33
N GLU A 140 -10.54 9.09 -19.59
CA GLU A 140 -11.39 9.56 -20.69
C GLU A 140 -10.95 9.00 -22.05
N GLN A 141 -9.65 9.06 -22.37
CA GLN A 141 -9.10 8.53 -23.61
C GLN A 141 -9.28 7.01 -23.74
N ILE A 142 -9.15 6.28 -22.62
CA ILE A 142 -9.33 4.82 -22.60
C ILE A 142 -10.81 4.49 -22.82
N PHE A 143 -11.71 5.16 -22.11
CA PHE A 143 -13.16 4.95 -22.24
C PHE A 143 -13.67 5.28 -23.66
N GLU A 144 -13.23 6.41 -24.22
CA GLU A 144 -13.58 6.81 -25.60
C GLU A 144 -13.17 5.74 -26.63
N ARG A 145 -11.94 5.19 -26.50
CA ARG A 145 -11.47 4.10 -27.38
C ARG A 145 -12.29 2.81 -27.28
N LEU A 146 -12.94 2.60 -26.12
CA LEU A 146 -13.81 1.43 -25.89
C LEU A 146 -15.27 1.70 -26.27
N GLY A 147 -15.62 2.92 -26.70
CA GLY A 147 -17.00 3.32 -26.97
C GLY A 147 -17.83 3.50 -25.69
N GLU A 148 -17.16 3.69 -24.56
CA GLU A 148 -17.78 3.88 -23.25
C GLU A 148 -17.93 5.37 -22.90
N SER A 149 -18.85 5.68 -21.98
CA SER A 149 -19.01 7.03 -21.44
C SER A 149 -17.87 7.38 -20.48
N LYS A 150 -17.77 8.67 -20.11
CA LYS A 150 -16.84 9.14 -19.10
C LYS A 150 -17.38 8.81 -17.70
N TYR A 151 -16.74 7.89 -17.02
CA TYR A 151 -17.17 7.40 -15.71
C TYR A 151 -16.28 7.87 -14.54
N VAL A 152 -15.21 8.62 -14.82
CA VAL A 152 -14.31 9.17 -13.80
C VAL A 152 -14.38 10.69 -13.82
N THR A 153 -14.69 11.29 -12.69
CA THR A 153 -14.80 12.74 -12.52
C THR A 153 -13.62 13.29 -11.70
N LEU A 154 -13.25 14.54 -11.95
CA LEU A 154 -12.22 15.21 -11.17
C LEU A 154 -12.79 15.65 -9.81
N CYS A 155 -12.01 15.46 -8.75
CA CYS A 155 -12.31 15.91 -7.39
C CYS A 155 -11.04 16.47 -6.74
N GLU A 156 -11.17 17.26 -5.67
CA GLU A 156 -10.03 17.67 -4.85
C GLU A 156 -9.47 16.49 -4.05
N PRO A 157 -8.15 16.51 -3.71
CA PRO A 157 -7.55 15.50 -2.83
C PRO A 157 -8.30 15.38 -1.49
N ASP A 158 -8.41 14.17 -0.95
CA ASP A 158 -9.06 13.84 0.31
C ASP A 158 -10.53 14.27 0.42
N ARG A 159 -11.17 14.58 -0.70
CA ARG A 159 -12.59 14.97 -0.77
C ARG A 159 -13.42 13.92 -1.48
N VAL A 160 -14.68 13.82 -1.06
CA VAL A 160 -15.69 13.00 -1.74
C VAL A 160 -16.66 13.94 -2.44
N PRO A 161 -16.92 13.77 -3.75
CA PRO A 161 -17.84 14.63 -4.48
C PRO A 161 -19.25 14.56 -3.89
N GLN A 162 -19.84 15.71 -3.63
CA GLN A 162 -21.22 15.80 -3.20
C GLN A 162 -22.19 15.55 -4.36
N GLY A 163 -23.40 15.08 -4.07
CA GLY A 163 -24.41 14.86 -5.09
C GLY A 163 -25.57 13.99 -4.61
N PRO A 164 -26.67 13.93 -5.36
CA PRO A 164 -27.88 13.22 -4.95
C PRO A 164 -27.78 11.70 -5.15
N ARG A 165 -26.81 11.21 -5.92
CA ARG A 165 -26.67 9.79 -6.23
C ARG A 165 -26.16 9.03 -5.02
N ILE A 166 -26.83 7.97 -4.63
CA ILE A 166 -26.48 7.05 -3.54
C ILE A 166 -26.06 5.71 -4.11
N TYR A 167 -25.09 5.07 -3.48
CA TYR A 167 -24.45 3.85 -3.98
C TYR A 167 -24.75 2.65 -3.07
N ASP A 168 -24.79 1.48 -3.71
CA ASP A 168 -25.01 0.20 -3.04
C ASP A 168 -23.68 -0.43 -2.56
N GLY A 169 -22.54 0.15 -2.94
CA GLY A 169 -21.22 -0.26 -2.52
C GLY A 169 -20.15 0.77 -2.86
N LEU A 170 -19.06 0.72 -2.13
CA LEU A 170 -17.96 1.68 -2.18
C LEU A 170 -16.64 0.92 -2.34
N VAL A 171 -15.74 1.43 -3.18
CA VAL A 171 -14.38 0.93 -3.34
C VAL A 171 -13.41 2.08 -3.23
N VAL A 172 -12.47 2.01 -2.30
CA VAL A 172 -11.28 2.87 -2.31
C VAL A 172 -10.25 2.19 -3.19
N GLY A 173 -9.85 2.85 -4.25
CA GLY A 173 -8.93 2.33 -5.25
C GLY A 173 -7.63 1.79 -4.65
N TRP A 174 -6.92 0.99 -5.41
CA TRP A 174 -5.75 0.27 -4.92
C TRP A 174 -4.75 1.16 -4.19
N THR A 175 -4.57 0.92 -2.89
CA THR A 175 -3.69 1.65 -1.96
C THR A 175 -3.94 3.15 -1.80
N VAL A 176 -4.99 3.72 -2.37
CA VAL A 176 -5.30 5.16 -2.26
C VAL A 176 -5.37 5.62 -0.80
N TYR A 177 -5.95 4.81 0.08
CA TYR A 177 -6.08 5.10 1.50
C TYR A 177 -4.74 5.39 2.19
N THR A 178 -3.66 4.76 1.73
CA THR A 178 -2.32 4.94 2.30
C THR A 178 -1.69 6.30 2.00
N HIS A 179 -2.27 7.04 1.07
CA HIS A 179 -1.74 8.32 0.62
C HIS A 179 -2.43 9.53 1.26
N ILE A 180 -3.48 9.29 2.06
CA ILE A 180 -4.20 10.36 2.78
C ILE A 180 -3.45 10.65 4.10
N PRO A 181 -2.84 11.83 4.24
CA PRO A 181 -2.12 12.18 5.46
C PRO A 181 -3.08 12.49 6.60
N THR A 182 -2.73 12.11 7.81
CA THR A 182 -3.44 12.27 9.07
C THR A 182 -4.72 11.45 9.24
N LYS A 183 -4.90 10.88 10.44
CA LYS A 183 -6.10 10.13 10.80
C LYS A 183 -7.38 10.97 10.60
N ALA A 184 -7.35 12.25 10.99
CA ALA A 184 -8.52 13.12 10.88
C ALA A 184 -9.02 13.25 9.43
N ARG A 185 -8.11 13.38 8.45
CA ARG A 185 -8.48 13.45 7.02
C ARG A 185 -8.98 12.11 6.51
N ARG A 186 -8.35 11.00 6.90
CA ARG A 186 -8.79 9.65 6.51
C ARG A 186 -10.19 9.35 7.03
N VAL A 187 -10.44 9.64 8.31
CA VAL A 187 -11.79 9.46 8.90
C VAL A 187 -12.81 10.36 8.22
N ALA A 188 -12.50 11.63 7.97
CA ALA A 188 -13.41 12.55 7.26
C ALA A 188 -13.69 12.08 5.82
N PHE A 189 -12.67 11.54 5.11
CA PHE A 189 -12.85 10.94 3.78
C PHE A 189 -13.79 9.73 3.81
N LEU A 190 -13.60 8.81 4.76
CA LEU A 190 -14.47 7.66 4.95
C LEU A 190 -15.90 8.06 5.33
N GLN A 191 -16.06 9.08 6.18
CA GLN A 191 -17.38 9.66 6.52
C GLN A 191 -18.07 10.24 5.28
N GLY A 192 -17.34 10.99 4.45
CA GLY A 192 -17.87 11.48 3.18
C GLY A 192 -18.29 10.35 2.23
N LEU A 193 -17.60 9.21 2.26
CA LEU A 193 -18.03 8.01 1.52
C LEU A 193 -19.29 7.39 2.14
N SER A 194 -19.38 7.30 3.48
CA SER A 194 -20.56 6.79 4.16
C SER A 194 -21.83 7.58 3.81
N GLU A 195 -21.73 8.90 3.72
CA GLU A 195 -22.84 9.80 3.31
C GLU A 195 -23.32 9.54 1.87
N ARG A 196 -22.55 8.83 1.07
CA ARG A 196 -22.86 8.50 -0.32
C ARG A 196 -23.37 7.06 -0.52
N ALA A 197 -23.54 6.31 0.56
CA ALA A 197 -23.93 4.91 0.54
C ALA A 197 -25.23 4.63 1.27
N LEU A 198 -25.93 3.58 0.86
CA LEU A 198 -27.05 3.05 1.62
C LEU A 198 -26.56 2.39 2.93
N PRO A 199 -27.33 2.42 4.01
CA PRO A 199 -27.05 1.59 5.18
C PRO A 199 -26.87 0.12 4.78
N GLY A 200 -25.92 -0.56 5.34
CA GLY A 200 -25.57 -1.94 4.99
C GLY A 200 -24.68 -2.09 3.74
N SER A 201 -24.33 -1.01 3.04
CA SER A 201 -23.45 -1.06 1.88
C SER A 201 -22.03 -1.47 2.25
N PRO A 202 -21.37 -2.37 1.47
CA PRO A 202 -19.97 -2.71 1.67
C PRO A 202 -19.05 -1.59 1.17
N LEU A 203 -17.96 -1.38 1.92
CA LEU A 203 -16.82 -0.54 1.57
C LEU A 203 -15.56 -1.40 1.54
N LEU A 204 -14.89 -1.46 0.39
CA LEU A 204 -13.58 -2.09 0.25
C LEU A 204 -12.48 -1.05 0.36
N VAL A 205 -11.54 -1.25 1.30
CA VAL A 205 -10.32 -0.42 1.47
C VAL A 205 -9.10 -1.31 1.40
N SER A 206 -8.09 -0.92 0.63
CA SER A 206 -6.78 -1.57 0.60
C SER A 206 -5.67 -0.61 1.08
N TYR A 207 -4.64 -1.16 1.72
CA TYR A 207 -3.58 -0.39 2.36
C TYR A 207 -2.26 -1.18 2.41
N PHE A 208 -1.13 -0.50 2.58
CA PHE A 208 0.13 -1.17 2.91
C PHE A 208 0.11 -1.65 4.36
N ALA A 209 0.25 -2.96 4.53
CA ALA A 209 0.25 -3.59 5.85
C ALA A 209 1.57 -3.33 6.57
N ARG A 210 1.50 -2.79 7.81
CA ARG A 210 2.66 -2.64 8.68
C ARG A 210 2.99 -3.97 9.34
N GLN A 211 4.17 -4.48 9.04
CA GLN A 211 4.66 -5.70 9.68
C GLN A 211 5.08 -5.40 11.12
N SER A 212 4.68 -6.28 12.04
CA SER A 212 5.08 -6.20 13.43
C SER A 212 6.61 -6.28 13.56
N GLY A 213 7.22 -5.33 14.28
CA GLY A 213 8.66 -5.35 14.56
C GLY A 213 9.54 -4.59 13.56
N VAL A 214 8.99 -3.88 12.57
CA VAL A 214 9.80 -3.02 11.69
C VAL A 214 10.28 -1.80 12.46
N SER A 215 11.56 -1.82 12.85
CA SER A 215 12.20 -0.75 13.62
C SER A 215 12.32 0.56 12.85
N ASP A 216 12.23 0.51 11.52
CA ASP A 216 12.47 1.66 10.65
C ASP A 216 11.33 2.68 10.72
N ASP A 217 10.06 2.25 10.84
CA ASP A 217 8.91 3.17 10.99
C ASP A 217 9.01 3.95 12.33
N VAL A 218 9.43 3.27 13.40
CA VAL A 218 9.65 3.92 14.69
C VAL A 218 10.81 4.91 14.62
N LEU A 219 11.89 4.55 13.90
CA LEU A 219 13.04 5.44 13.72
C LEU A 219 12.66 6.69 12.92
N VAL A 220 11.97 6.53 11.81
CA VAL A 220 11.46 7.66 11.00
C VAL A 220 10.51 8.54 11.81
N HIS A 221 9.58 7.96 12.55
CA HIS A 221 8.68 8.72 13.42
C HIS A 221 9.44 9.53 14.47
N ARG A 222 10.47 8.96 15.11
CA ARG A 222 11.28 9.67 16.11
C ARG A 222 12.08 10.82 15.49
N THR A 223 12.69 10.62 14.32
CA THR A 223 13.42 11.67 13.60
C THR A 223 12.48 12.78 13.12
N ALA A 224 11.27 12.43 12.64
CA ALA A 224 10.26 13.40 12.26
C ALA A 224 9.82 14.26 13.46
N ARG A 225 9.61 13.67 14.63
CA ARG A 225 9.32 14.42 15.87
C ARG A 225 10.45 15.38 16.25
N PHE A 226 11.70 14.94 16.11
CA PHE A 226 12.88 15.77 16.37
C PHE A 226 12.90 16.98 15.44
N TRP A 227 12.75 16.77 14.13
CA TRP A 227 12.76 17.85 13.15
C TRP A 227 11.55 18.79 13.31
N ARG A 228 10.37 18.27 13.58
CA ARG A 228 9.18 19.08 13.88
C ARG A 228 9.42 20.04 15.05
N PHE A 229 10.04 19.55 16.12
CA PHE A 229 10.39 20.37 17.26
C PHE A 229 11.41 21.46 16.91
N LEU A 230 12.45 21.09 16.16
CA LEU A 230 13.53 22.02 15.79
C LEU A 230 13.08 23.09 14.81
N LEU A 231 12.31 22.72 13.80
CA LEU A 231 11.89 23.59 12.71
C LEU A 231 10.58 24.32 12.99
N ARG A 232 9.90 24.00 14.09
CA ARG A 232 8.54 24.47 14.39
C ARG A 232 7.58 24.27 13.19
N GLY A 233 7.78 23.16 12.46
CA GLY A 233 7.09 22.82 11.23
C GLY A 233 5.66 22.36 11.46
N ARG A 234 5.32 21.21 10.86
CA ARG A 234 3.99 20.58 10.87
C ARG A 234 3.32 20.60 12.25
N GLN A 235 2.08 21.11 12.30
CA GLN A 235 1.26 21.13 13.53
C GLN A 235 0.44 19.85 13.73
N GLU A 236 0.06 19.19 12.64
CA GLU A 236 -0.75 17.98 12.68
C GLU A 236 0.03 16.81 13.33
N PRO A 237 -0.69 15.87 13.96
CA PRO A 237 -0.07 14.69 14.55
C PRO A 237 0.78 13.90 13.53
N LEU A 238 1.93 13.44 13.99
CA LEU A 238 2.75 12.44 13.29
C LEU A 238 2.35 11.06 13.80
N GLU A 239 2.21 10.13 12.88
CA GLU A 239 1.76 8.78 13.19
C GLU A 239 2.87 7.75 12.85
N VAL A 240 2.96 6.68 13.64
CA VAL A 240 3.88 5.56 13.30
C VAL A 240 3.40 4.89 12.03
N GLY A 241 4.30 4.71 11.07
CA GLY A 241 3.97 4.21 9.73
C GLY A 241 3.93 5.30 8.66
N ASP A 242 3.94 6.59 9.05
CA ASP A 242 4.10 7.70 8.11
C ASP A 242 5.50 7.67 7.49
N ARG A 243 5.59 7.71 6.17
CA ARG A 243 6.82 7.67 5.38
C ARG A 243 6.77 8.65 4.20
N ILE A 244 7.94 9.05 3.73
CA ILE A 244 8.12 9.63 2.39
C ILE A 244 8.87 8.60 1.55
N SER A 245 8.19 8.00 0.59
CA SER A 245 8.77 6.97 -0.26
C SER A 245 8.52 7.29 -1.73
N TYR A 246 9.58 7.25 -2.55
CA TYR A 246 9.50 7.56 -3.98
C TYR A 246 8.79 8.90 -4.27
N ALA A 247 9.18 9.96 -3.52
CA ALA A 247 8.63 11.32 -3.63
C ALA A 247 7.10 11.39 -3.46
N ARG A 248 6.52 10.59 -2.57
CA ARG A 248 5.11 10.67 -2.14
C ARG A 248 4.96 10.33 -0.67
N PHE A 249 3.91 10.84 -0.06
CA PHE A 249 3.49 10.40 1.26
C PHE A 249 2.90 8.99 1.18
N VAL A 250 3.30 8.14 2.10
CA VAL A 250 2.79 6.77 2.24
C VAL A 250 2.66 6.46 3.72
N ARG A 251 1.56 5.83 4.11
CA ARG A 251 1.38 5.29 5.45
C ARG A 251 1.17 3.78 5.41
N SER A 252 1.87 3.05 6.27
CA SER A 252 1.57 1.66 6.56
C SER A 252 0.66 1.53 7.77
N PHE A 253 -0.24 0.54 7.77
CA PHE A 253 -1.25 0.35 8.80
C PHE A 253 -1.19 -1.05 9.42
N THR A 254 -1.58 -1.15 10.69
CA THR A 254 -2.07 -2.41 11.23
C THR A 254 -3.56 -2.57 10.91
N SER A 255 -4.07 -3.80 10.91
CA SER A 255 -5.52 -4.08 10.76
C SER A 255 -6.36 -3.34 11.79
N ASP A 256 -5.89 -3.31 13.04
CA ASP A 256 -6.59 -2.65 14.14
C ASP A 256 -6.71 -1.13 13.96
N GLU A 257 -5.69 -0.48 13.38
CA GLU A 257 -5.74 0.95 13.05
C GLU A 257 -6.81 1.23 11.99
N VAL A 258 -6.85 0.41 10.92
CA VAL A 258 -7.86 0.56 9.86
C VAL A 258 -9.26 0.28 10.39
N GLU A 259 -9.44 -0.76 11.22
CA GLU A 259 -10.71 -1.06 11.85
C GLU A 259 -11.19 0.09 12.75
N ALA A 260 -10.30 0.68 13.54
CA ALA A 260 -10.64 1.83 14.38
C ALA A 260 -11.07 3.05 13.55
N GLU A 261 -10.37 3.34 12.43
CA GLU A 261 -10.73 4.46 11.55
C GLU A 261 -12.04 4.21 10.79
N LEU A 262 -12.30 2.97 10.36
CA LEU A 262 -13.60 2.57 9.79
C LEU A 262 -14.74 2.76 10.79
N ARG A 263 -14.55 2.33 12.04
CA ARG A 263 -15.56 2.51 13.12
C ARG A 263 -15.81 3.99 13.42
N ASP A 264 -14.76 4.81 13.48
CA ASP A 264 -14.88 6.26 13.69
C ASP A 264 -15.65 6.94 12.53
N ALA A 265 -15.71 6.27 11.36
CA ALA A 265 -16.42 6.76 10.17
C ALA A 265 -17.80 6.12 9.93
N GLY A 266 -18.32 5.30 10.85
CA GLY A 266 -19.64 4.68 10.75
C GLY A 266 -19.66 3.38 9.93
N PHE A 267 -18.53 2.65 9.89
CA PHE A 267 -18.46 1.33 9.26
C PHE A 267 -18.06 0.27 10.29
N ARG A 268 -18.77 -0.83 10.30
CA ARG A 268 -18.40 -2.03 11.07
C ARG A 268 -17.52 -2.93 10.19
N SER A 269 -16.35 -3.31 10.67
CA SER A 269 -15.47 -4.25 9.98
C SER A 269 -16.13 -5.64 9.86
N ALA A 270 -16.15 -6.19 8.63
CA ALA A 270 -16.74 -7.50 8.32
C ALA A 270 -15.72 -8.51 7.83
N HIS A 271 -14.59 -8.07 7.27
CA HIS A 271 -13.56 -8.97 6.76
C HIS A 271 -12.22 -8.27 6.66
N HIS A 272 -11.15 -8.99 7.00
CA HIS A 272 -9.76 -8.61 6.77
C HIS A 272 -9.07 -9.68 5.94
N GLY A 273 -8.19 -9.25 5.05
CA GLY A 273 -7.34 -10.14 4.29
C GLY A 273 -6.00 -9.49 3.97
N ALA A 274 -5.10 -10.27 3.39
CA ALA A 274 -3.79 -9.81 2.96
C ALA A 274 -3.37 -10.50 1.65
N ASP A 275 -2.59 -9.79 0.84
CA ASP A 275 -1.92 -10.30 -0.35
C ASP A 275 -0.49 -9.70 -0.38
N GLY A 276 0.49 -10.48 0.08
CA GLY A 276 1.86 -10.04 0.30
C GLY A 276 1.95 -8.91 1.35
N GLU A 277 2.43 -7.76 0.95
CA GLU A 277 2.54 -6.56 1.80
C GLU A 277 1.25 -5.70 1.79
N LEU A 278 0.25 -6.10 1.03
CA LEU A 278 -1.03 -5.43 0.95
C LEU A 278 -2.00 -6.01 1.97
N GLY A 279 -2.59 -5.15 2.80
CA GLY A 279 -3.76 -5.45 3.59
C GLY A 279 -5.02 -4.94 2.91
N TYR A 280 -6.16 -5.60 3.14
CA TYR A 280 -7.45 -5.08 2.73
C TYR A 280 -8.52 -5.40 3.77
N THR A 281 -9.52 -4.53 3.85
CA THR A 281 -10.62 -4.64 4.81
C THR A 281 -11.93 -4.32 4.10
N VAL A 282 -12.97 -5.08 4.43
CA VAL A 282 -14.35 -4.76 4.07
C VAL A 282 -15.07 -4.21 5.30
N GLY A 283 -15.54 -2.97 5.21
CA GLY A 283 -16.46 -2.37 6.17
C GLY A 283 -17.89 -2.48 5.66
N ILE A 284 -18.87 -2.52 6.59
CA ILE A 284 -20.30 -2.45 6.28
C ILE A 284 -20.83 -1.18 6.93
N GLY A 285 -21.48 -0.31 6.16
CA GLY A 285 -22.09 0.94 6.65
C GLY A 285 -23.15 0.67 7.71
N GLU A 286 -23.16 1.48 8.79
CA GLU A 286 -24.13 1.39 9.88
C GLU A 286 -25.33 2.28 9.64
#